data_804a0bcf1f046a2315a07f20c45a8c4e
#
_entry.id   804a0bcf1f046a2315a07f20c45a8c4e
#
_cell.length_a   1.000
_cell.length_b   1.000
_cell.length_c   1.000
_cell.angle_alpha   90.00
_cell.angle_beta   90.00
_cell.angle_gamma   90.00
#
_symmetry.space_group_name_H-M   'P 1'
#
loop_
_entity.id
_entity.type
_entity.pdbx_description
1 polymer ?
#
loop_
_entity_poly.entity_id
_entity_poly.type
_entity_poly.pdbx_seq_one_letter_code
_entity_poly.pdbx_strand_id
1 'polypeptide(L)'
;MKSIARLIFAALAPLALSVHADEKVLNLYSARHYQTDEALYANFTQQTGIKINRIEGKEDELLERIKNEGGNSPADVFLTVDAARLAKAHELGLFAPVTSKILDSRIPANLRTDDWFAFSKRARVIVYNKTGIKVEEVQTYDDLANPRLKGKLCSRSGSHPYNLSLMASVIAHEGEAKAEAWARGMVANFARAPKGGDTDQIKAVAAGECGVALSNTYYVARLLRSTKPEEQKLMDKVGVVWPNQATTGTHINVSGGGMLKTAPHKEAAIKFLEYLASDDAQRYFADGNNEWPVVESVKVTNPALEALGKFKADSLPVKNLAMYQIKAQMIFDRAGFK
;
A
#
# COMPACT_ATOMS: atom_id res chain seq x y z
N MET A 1 -11.63 -82.28 -46.57
CA MET A 1 -12.18 -81.47 -45.49
C MET A 1 -11.00 -80.67 -44.87
N LYS A 2 -10.90 -79.40 -45.21
CA LYS A 2 -9.78 -78.53 -44.77
C LYS A 2 -10.34 -77.55 -43.70
N SER A 3 -9.87 -77.70 -42.44
CA SER A 3 -10.19 -76.78 -41.35
C SER A 3 -9.30 -75.51 -41.43
N ILE A 4 -9.92 -74.37 -41.49
CA ILE A 4 -9.25 -73.07 -41.48
C ILE A 4 -9.31 -72.56 -40.02
N ALA A 5 -8.13 -72.50 -39.35
CA ALA A 5 -8.00 -71.89 -38.05
C ALA A 5 -7.88 -70.34 -38.22
N ARG A 6 -8.80 -69.56 -37.63
CA ARG A 6 -8.73 -68.11 -37.58
C ARG A 6 -7.96 -67.73 -36.34
N LEU A 7 -6.77 -67.15 -36.54
CA LEU A 7 -6.04 -66.43 -35.48
C LEU A 7 -6.68 -65.02 -35.26
N ILE A 8 -7.18 -64.81 -34.08
CA ILE A 8 -7.61 -63.47 -33.63
C ILE A 8 -6.40 -62.78 -33.01
N PHE A 9 -5.90 -61.77 -33.68
CA PHE A 9 -4.88 -60.83 -33.10
C PHE A 9 -5.61 -59.79 -32.26
N ALA A 10 -5.49 -59.88 -30.93
CA ALA A 10 -5.95 -58.85 -30.03
C ALA A 10 -4.89 -57.71 -29.99
N ALA A 11 -5.20 -56.59 -30.61
CA ALA A 11 -4.38 -55.38 -30.51
C ALA A 11 -4.57 -54.74 -29.14
N LEU A 12 -3.58 -54.85 -28.27
CA LEU A 12 -3.49 -54.02 -27.04
C LEU A 12 -3.09 -52.59 -27.46
N ALA A 13 -4.04 -51.68 -27.45
CA ALA A 13 -3.76 -50.26 -27.54
C ALA A 13 -3.18 -49.78 -26.18
N PRO A 14 -2.02 -49.10 -26.16
CA PRO A 14 -1.53 -48.50 -24.91
C PRO A 14 -2.44 -47.35 -24.54
N LEU A 15 -3.11 -47.43 -23.38
CA LEU A 15 -3.70 -46.25 -22.72
C LEU A 15 -2.58 -45.32 -22.37
N ALA A 16 -2.39 -44.28 -23.16
CA ALA A 16 -1.59 -43.13 -22.76
C ALA A 16 -2.33 -42.42 -21.63
N LEU A 17 -1.95 -42.67 -20.38
CA LEU A 17 -2.30 -41.83 -19.23
C LEU A 17 -1.69 -40.45 -19.49
N SER A 18 -2.51 -39.52 -19.99
CA SER A 18 -2.18 -38.12 -20.00
C SER A 18 -2.03 -37.68 -18.54
N VAL A 19 -0.80 -37.68 -18.04
CA VAL A 19 -0.48 -36.96 -16.81
C VAL A 19 -0.71 -35.49 -17.14
N HIS A 20 -1.90 -34.97 -16.81
CA HIS A 20 -2.09 -33.53 -16.70
C HIS A 20 -1.21 -33.13 -15.55
N ALA A 21 -0.04 -32.55 -15.83
CA ALA A 21 0.68 -31.80 -14.86
C ALA A 21 -0.28 -30.68 -14.45
N ASP A 22 -0.77 -30.70 -13.19
CA ASP A 22 -1.55 -29.61 -12.64
C ASP A 22 -0.80 -28.31 -12.94
N GLU A 23 -1.40 -27.45 -13.76
CA GLU A 23 -0.80 -26.16 -14.13
C GLU A 23 -0.62 -25.38 -12.82
N LYS A 24 0.64 -25.17 -12.43
CA LYS A 24 0.94 -24.42 -11.21
C LYS A 24 0.52 -22.98 -11.43
N VAL A 25 -0.62 -22.59 -10.89
CA VAL A 25 -1.21 -21.26 -11.04
C VAL A 25 -1.46 -20.59 -9.68
N LEU A 26 -1.48 -19.27 -9.70
CA LEU A 26 -1.92 -18.39 -8.64
C LEU A 26 -2.93 -17.40 -9.21
N ASN A 27 -4.12 -17.33 -8.64
CA ASN A 27 -5.14 -16.35 -8.99
C ASN A 27 -5.05 -15.15 -8.04
N LEU A 28 -4.57 -14.03 -8.55
CA LEU A 28 -4.29 -12.83 -7.78
C LEU A 28 -5.36 -11.76 -8.05
N TYR A 29 -6.07 -11.32 -6.99
CA TYR A 29 -6.88 -10.12 -7.03
C TYR A 29 -6.07 -8.97 -6.44
N SER A 30 -5.79 -7.94 -7.24
CA SER A 30 -4.85 -6.88 -6.88
C SER A 30 -5.44 -5.49 -7.09
N ALA A 31 -5.45 -4.68 -6.04
CA ALA A 31 -5.69 -3.25 -6.11
C ALA A 31 -4.39 -2.44 -6.35
N ARG A 32 -3.26 -3.12 -6.48
CA ARG A 32 -2.01 -2.48 -6.89
C ARG A 32 -2.05 -2.22 -8.39
N HIS A 33 -1.67 -1.03 -8.79
CA HIS A 33 -1.81 -0.52 -10.16
C HIS A 33 -0.48 0.06 -10.70
N TYR A 34 0.64 -0.45 -10.18
CA TYR A 34 1.96 0.02 -10.60
C TYR A 34 2.48 -0.83 -11.76
N GLN A 35 2.82 -0.20 -12.88
CA GLN A 35 3.44 -0.90 -14.02
C GLN A 35 4.72 -1.65 -13.64
N THR A 36 5.42 -1.16 -12.63
CA THR A 36 6.63 -1.79 -12.09
C THR A 36 6.37 -3.13 -11.43
N ASP A 37 5.14 -3.42 -11.00
CA ASP A 37 4.76 -4.72 -10.41
C ASP A 37 4.82 -5.86 -11.44
N GLU A 38 4.83 -5.58 -12.76
CA GLU A 38 5.03 -6.59 -13.81
C GLU A 38 6.35 -7.33 -13.63
N ALA A 39 7.43 -6.60 -13.32
CA ALA A 39 8.74 -7.22 -13.09
C ALA A 39 8.73 -8.08 -11.81
N LEU A 40 8.02 -7.65 -10.76
CA LEU A 40 7.84 -8.41 -9.53
C LEU A 40 7.15 -9.75 -9.80
N TYR A 41 6.05 -9.74 -10.55
CA TYR A 41 5.28 -10.93 -10.86
C TYR A 41 6.02 -11.87 -11.83
N ALA A 42 6.70 -11.32 -12.83
CA ALA A 42 7.52 -12.08 -13.76
C ALA A 42 8.66 -12.81 -13.02
N ASN A 43 9.32 -12.15 -12.07
CA ASN A 43 10.38 -12.75 -11.26
C ASN A 43 9.86 -13.90 -10.38
N PHE A 44 8.69 -13.75 -9.77
CA PHE A 44 8.05 -14.86 -9.04
C PHE A 44 7.81 -16.07 -9.92
N THR A 45 7.23 -15.84 -11.12
CA THR A 45 6.98 -16.93 -12.08
C THR A 45 8.27 -17.60 -12.54
N GLN A 46 9.32 -16.83 -12.80
CA GLN A 46 10.62 -17.35 -13.19
C GLN A 46 11.26 -18.22 -12.09
N GLN A 47 11.15 -17.80 -10.83
CA GLN A 47 11.76 -18.54 -9.70
C GLN A 47 10.99 -19.80 -9.32
N THR A 48 9.67 -19.81 -9.50
CA THR A 48 8.80 -20.86 -8.95
C THR A 48 8.15 -21.75 -10.00
N GLY A 49 8.08 -21.30 -11.25
CA GLY A 49 7.29 -21.91 -12.31
C GLY A 49 5.78 -21.74 -12.12
N ILE A 50 5.32 -20.95 -11.14
CA ILE A 50 3.91 -20.68 -10.87
C ILE A 50 3.47 -19.49 -11.72
N LYS A 51 2.47 -19.67 -12.58
CA LYS A 51 1.89 -18.63 -13.41
C LYS A 51 0.88 -17.80 -12.60
N ILE A 52 0.94 -16.48 -12.71
CA ILE A 52 -0.02 -15.60 -12.06
C ILE A 52 -1.14 -15.23 -13.04
N ASN A 53 -2.38 -15.57 -12.69
CA ASN A 53 -3.58 -15.06 -13.32
C ASN A 53 -4.07 -13.89 -12.49
N ARG A 54 -4.11 -12.68 -13.07
CA ARG A 54 -4.36 -11.45 -12.34
C ARG A 54 -5.67 -10.79 -12.72
N ILE A 55 -6.43 -10.35 -11.71
CA ILE A 55 -7.55 -9.43 -11.85
C ILE A 55 -7.19 -8.17 -11.07
N GLU A 56 -7.18 -7.05 -11.78
CA GLU A 56 -6.93 -5.73 -11.19
C GLU A 56 -8.23 -4.92 -11.12
N GLY A 57 -8.35 -4.11 -10.06
CA GLY A 57 -9.51 -3.27 -9.84
C GLY A 57 -9.34 -2.36 -8.65
N LYS A 58 -10.34 -1.52 -8.38
CA LYS A 58 -10.36 -0.70 -7.17
C LYS A 58 -10.58 -1.59 -5.94
N GLU A 59 -9.99 -1.18 -4.83
CA GLU A 59 -9.98 -1.96 -3.58
C GLU A 59 -11.38 -2.38 -3.14
N ASP A 60 -12.32 -1.43 -3.07
CA ASP A 60 -13.69 -1.72 -2.62
C ASP A 60 -14.46 -2.59 -3.63
N GLU A 61 -14.22 -2.43 -4.94
CA GLU A 61 -14.82 -3.27 -6.00
C GLU A 61 -14.34 -4.72 -5.90
N LEU A 62 -13.04 -4.93 -5.65
CA LEU A 62 -12.45 -6.27 -5.46
C LEU A 62 -12.94 -6.93 -4.17
N LEU A 63 -13.06 -6.18 -3.07
CA LEU A 63 -13.62 -6.69 -1.82
C LEU A 63 -15.07 -7.16 -1.98
N GLU A 64 -15.93 -6.34 -2.61
CA GLU A 64 -17.32 -6.72 -2.88
C GLU A 64 -17.39 -7.90 -3.86
N ARG A 65 -16.50 -7.98 -4.84
CA ARG A 65 -16.42 -9.12 -5.75
C ARG A 65 -16.09 -10.41 -5.00
N ILE A 66 -15.02 -10.43 -4.17
CA ILE A 66 -14.65 -11.60 -3.37
C ILE A 66 -15.82 -12.05 -2.48
N LYS A 67 -16.47 -11.10 -1.83
CA LYS A 67 -17.64 -11.35 -0.97
C LYS A 67 -18.82 -11.96 -1.74
N ASN A 68 -19.12 -11.43 -2.94
CA ASN A 68 -20.21 -11.90 -3.77
C ASN A 68 -19.94 -13.27 -4.41
N GLU A 69 -18.70 -13.55 -4.79
CA GLU A 69 -18.24 -14.86 -5.26
C GLU A 69 -18.32 -15.92 -4.15
N GLY A 70 -18.15 -15.52 -2.89
CA GLY A 70 -18.27 -16.37 -1.71
C GLY A 70 -17.40 -17.62 -1.81
N GLY A 71 -17.98 -18.79 -1.52
CA GLY A 71 -17.26 -20.07 -1.58
C GLY A 71 -16.79 -20.49 -2.98
N ASN A 72 -17.26 -19.83 -4.03
CA ASN A 72 -16.90 -20.09 -5.42
C ASN A 72 -15.82 -19.12 -5.95
N SER A 73 -15.27 -18.25 -5.09
CA SER A 73 -14.21 -17.34 -5.53
C SER A 73 -13.00 -18.12 -6.02
N PRO A 74 -12.52 -17.85 -7.24
CA PRO A 74 -11.30 -18.50 -7.76
C PRO A 74 -10.02 -17.84 -7.20
N ALA A 75 -10.14 -16.73 -6.49
CA ALA A 75 -8.99 -15.96 -6.04
C ALA A 75 -8.24 -16.68 -4.90
N ASP A 76 -6.91 -16.72 -5.01
CA ASP A 76 -6.02 -17.28 -4.00
C ASP A 76 -5.51 -16.19 -3.03
N VAL A 77 -5.13 -15.04 -3.57
CA VAL A 77 -4.56 -13.92 -2.80
C VAL A 77 -5.27 -12.63 -3.16
N PHE A 78 -5.53 -11.82 -2.14
CA PHE A 78 -5.95 -10.43 -2.31
C PHE A 78 -4.83 -9.50 -1.86
N LEU A 79 -4.40 -8.58 -2.76
CA LEU A 79 -3.45 -7.51 -2.49
C LEU A 79 -4.14 -6.15 -2.53
N THR A 80 -3.82 -5.30 -1.56
CA THR A 80 -4.30 -3.92 -1.48
C THR A 80 -3.19 -2.95 -1.09
N VAL A 81 -3.42 -1.66 -1.28
CA VAL A 81 -2.46 -0.60 -0.98
C VAL A 81 -2.82 0.20 0.29
N ASP A 82 -3.69 -0.35 1.15
CA ASP A 82 -4.15 0.35 2.34
C ASP A 82 -4.43 -0.59 3.51
N ALA A 83 -3.88 -0.27 4.69
CA ALA A 83 -4.05 -1.06 5.91
C ALA A 83 -5.52 -1.20 6.36
N ALA A 84 -6.34 -0.17 6.14
CA ALA A 84 -7.75 -0.24 6.52
C ALA A 84 -8.54 -1.22 5.64
N ARG A 85 -8.14 -1.39 4.36
CA ARG A 85 -8.73 -2.39 3.47
C ARG A 85 -8.32 -3.80 3.85
N LEU A 86 -7.06 -4.00 4.27
CA LEU A 86 -6.62 -5.27 4.84
C LEU A 86 -7.43 -5.64 6.08
N ALA A 87 -7.57 -4.70 7.01
CA ALA A 87 -8.34 -4.92 8.22
C ALA A 87 -9.82 -5.16 7.92
N LYS A 88 -10.42 -4.47 6.95
CA LYS A 88 -11.80 -4.73 6.53
C LYS A 88 -11.97 -6.13 5.94
N ALA A 89 -11.03 -6.60 5.12
CA ALA A 89 -11.04 -7.97 4.61
C ALA A 89 -10.93 -9.00 5.74
N HIS A 90 -10.10 -8.72 6.75
CA HIS A 90 -9.99 -9.51 7.97
C HIS A 90 -11.31 -9.55 8.77
N GLU A 91 -11.92 -8.40 9.04
CA GLU A 91 -13.20 -8.28 9.76
C GLU A 91 -14.34 -9.02 9.06
N LEU A 92 -14.35 -8.99 7.73
CA LEU A 92 -15.30 -9.75 6.91
C LEU A 92 -14.99 -11.24 6.88
N GLY A 93 -13.88 -11.67 7.51
CA GLY A 93 -13.47 -13.05 7.56
C GLY A 93 -13.08 -13.63 6.21
N LEU A 94 -12.56 -12.82 5.29
CA LEU A 94 -12.18 -13.25 3.93
C LEU A 94 -10.82 -13.95 3.89
N PHE A 95 -9.91 -13.60 4.79
CA PHE A 95 -8.58 -14.19 4.86
C PHE A 95 -8.54 -15.48 5.68
N ALA A 96 -7.64 -16.39 5.31
CA ALA A 96 -7.26 -17.56 6.07
C ALA A 96 -5.96 -17.31 6.84
N PRO A 97 -5.82 -17.83 8.07
CA PRO A 97 -4.55 -17.79 8.77
C PRO A 97 -3.44 -18.49 7.97
N VAL A 98 -2.26 -17.90 7.99
CA VAL A 98 -1.07 -18.44 7.33
C VAL A 98 0.03 -18.66 8.36
N THR A 99 0.45 -19.91 8.55
CA THR A 99 1.59 -20.25 9.39
C THR A 99 2.85 -20.31 8.51
N SER A 100 3.72 -19.34 8.65
CA SER A 100 5.00 -19.30 7.92
C SER A 100 6.10 -18.70 8.78
N LYS A 101 7.12 -19.50 9.08
CA LYS A 101 8.33 -19.02 9.78
C LYS A 101 9.04 -17.88 9.03
N ILE A 102 8.94 -17.88 7.70
CA ILE A 102 9.53 -16.83 6.85
C ILE A 102 8.80 -15.52 7.09
N LEU A 103 7.47 -15.50 6.95
CA LEU A 103 6.68 -14.28 7.16
C LEU A 103 6.80 -13.78 8.60
N ASP A 104 6.76 -14.69 9.58
CA ASP A 104 6.87 -14.34 10.99
C ASP A 104 8.20 -13.72 11.38
N SER A 105 9.30 -14.21 10.79
CA SER A 105 10.64 -13.72 11.11
C SER A 105 11.03 -12.46 10.33
N ARG A 106 10.41 -12.22 9.16
CA ARG A 106 10.79 -11.12 8.27
C ARG A 106 9.92 -9.89 8.41
N ILE A 107 8.64 -10.05 8.72
CA ILE A 107 7.69 -8.93 8.79
C ILE A 107 7.46 -8.54 10.26
N PRO A 108 7.74 -7.28 10.66
CA PRO A 108 7.53 -6.79 12.02
C PRO A 108 6.08 -7.02 12.51
N ALA A 109 5.92 -7.36 13.79
CA ALA A 109 4.64 -7.72 14.37
C ALA A 109 3.57 -6.62 14.29
N ASN A 110 3.96 -5.35 14.30
CA ASN A 110 3.05 -4.21 14.13
C ASN A 110 2.57 -4.01 12.68
N LEU A 111 3.15 -4.75 11.72
CA LEU A 111 2.85 -4.68 10.28
C LEU A 111 2.18 -5.95 9.75
N ARG A 112 1.67 -6.84 10.62
CA ARG A 112 0.99 -8.07 10.25
C ARG A 112 -0.05 -8.50 11.27
N THR A 113 -0.88 -9.45 10.87
CA THR A 113 -1.73 -10.29 11.73
C THR A 113 -1.45 -11.76 11.40
N ASP A 114 -2.30 -12.66 11.88
CA ASP A 114 -2.17 -14.09 11.56
C ASP A 114 -2.60 -14.42 10.12
N ASP A 115 -3.31 -13.52 9.43
CA ASP A 115 -3.98 -13.78 8.16
C ASP A 115 -3.68 -12.76 7.06
N TRP A 116 -3.02 -11.65 7.37
CA TRP A 116 -2.50 -10.70 6.37
C TRP A 116 -1.16 -10.09 6.79
N PHE A 117 -0.39 -9.65 5.79
CA PHE A 117 0.98 -9.20 5.91
C PHE A 117 1.21 -7.94 5.09
N ALA A 118 1.91 -6.97 5.65
CA ALA A 118 2.42 -5.84 4.89
C ALA A 118 3.68 -6.24 4.13
N PHE A 119 3.87 -5.67 2.93
CA PHE A 119 5.04 -5.94 2.09
C PHE A 119 5.80 -4.67 1.69
N SER A 120 5.17 -3.51 1.73
CA SER A 120 5.84 -2.22 1.58
C SER A 120 5.19 -1.17 2.47
N LYS A 121 5.92 -0.11 2.79
CA LYS A 121 5.43 1.01 3.59
C LYS A 121 5.75 2.35 2.94
N ARG A 122 4.87 3.32 3.15
CA ARG A 122 5.05 4.72 2.79
C ARG A 122 4.66 5.60 3.97
N ALA A 123 5.23 6.78 4.03
CA ALA A 123 4.93 7.75 5.07
C ALA A 123 4.17 8.95 4.52
N ARG A 124 3.44 9.63 5.39
CA ARG A 124 2.72 10.86 5.10
C ARG A 124 3.56 12.03 5.58
N VAL A 125 4.25 12.71 4.68
CA VAL A 125 5.17 13.82 4.99
C VAL A 125 4.51 15.18 4.79
N ILE A 126 5.09 16.21 5.42
CA ILE A 126 4.77 17.60 5.11
C ILE A 126 5.75 18.08 4.02
N VAL A 127 5.22 18.63 2.95
CA VAL A 127 5.99 19.36 1.94
C VAL A 127 5.76 20.86 2.12
N TYR A 128 6.81 21.68 2.01
CA TYR A 128 6.72 23.11 2.25
C TYR A 128 7.53 23.92 1.22
N ASN A 129 7.11 25.13 0.96
CA ASN A 129 7.82 26.08 0.13
C ASN A 129 8.98 26.68 0.89
N LYS A 130 10.22 26.41 0.47
CA LYS A 130 11.46 26.88 1.14
C LYS A 130 11.59 28.39 1.25
N THR A 131 10.92 29.15 0.38
CA THR A 131 11.01 30.62 0.39
C THR A 131 10.02 31.23 1.36
N GLY A 132 8.83 30.63 1.55
CA GLY A 132 7.71 31.22 2.27
C GLY A 132 7.43 30.62 3.65
N ILE A 133 8.06 29.49 3.99
CA ILE A 133 7.85 28.75 5.24
C ILE A 133 9.20 28.38 5.82
N LYS A 134 9.39 28.65 7.09
CA LYS A 134 10.55 28.15 7.85
C LYS A 134 10.31 26.70 8.26
N VAL A 135 11.31 25.85 8.14
CA VAL A 135 11.20 24.43 8.46
C VAL A 135 10.75 24.18 9.89
N GLU A 136 11.15 25.05 10.83
CA GLU A 136 10.80 24.98 12.25
C GLU A 136 9.30 25.20 12.51
N GLU A 137 8.57 25.75 11.54
CA GLU A 137 7.14 26.03 11.66
C GLU A 137 6.25 24.83 11.33
N VAL A 138 6.83 23.70 10.84
CA VAL A 138 6.09 22.57 10.27
C VAL A 138 6.71 21.22 10.66
N GLN A 139 7.13 21.08 11.93
CA GLN A 139 7.80 19.89 12.45
C GLN A 139 6.83 18.77 12.88
N THR A 140 5.56 19.10 13.07
CA THR A 140 4.55 18.17 13.56
C THR A 140 3.28 18.26 12.71
N TYR A 141 2.42 17.24 12.79
CA TYR A 141 1.09 17.33 12.18
C TYR A 141 0.25 18.42 12.85
N ASP A 142 0.43 18.68 14.14
CA ASP A 142 -0.29 19.72 14.87
C ASP A 142 0.02 21.12 14.34
N ASP A 143 1.22 21.34 13.85
CA ASP A 143 1.60 22.61 13.24
C ASP A 143 0.71 23.02 12.07
N LEU A 144 0.13 22.04 11.34
CA LEU A 144 -0.76 22.30 10.21
C LEU A 144 -2.07 23.00 10.64
N ALA A 145 -2.47 22.84 11.89
CA ALA A 145 -3.63 23.52 12.49
C ALA A 145 -3.28 24.88 13.12
N ASN A 146 -2.01 25.27 13.17
CA ASN A 146 -1.60 26.52 13.77
C ASN A 146 -2.06 27.72 12.92
N PRO A 147 -2.71 28.76 13.50
CA PRO A 147 -3.19 29.95 12.79
C PRO A 147 -2.14 30.73 11.98
N ARG A 148 -0.85 30.57 12.28
CA ARG A 148 0.25 31.16 11.48
C ARG A 148 0.27 30.66 10.02
N LEU A 149 -0.33 29.49 9.76
CA LEU A 149 -0.48 28.90 8.42
C LEU A 149 -1.79 29.27 7.73
N LYS A 150 -2.56 30.25 8.24
CA LYS A 150 -3.81 30.69 7.65
C LYS A 150 -3.63 31.09 6.18
N GLY A 151 -4.41 30.47 5.30
CA GLY A 151 -4.34 30.69 3.85
C GLY A 151 -3.10 30.09 3.18
N LYS A 152 -2.39 29.16 3.85
CA LYS A 152 -1.15 28.58 3.33
C LYS A 152 -1.19 27.05 3.15
N LEU A 153 -2.23 26.37 3.65
CA LEU A 153 -2.32 24.91 3.59
C LEU A 153 -3.09 24.46 2.34
N CYS A 154 -2.55 23.51 1.62
CA CYS A 154 -3.27 22.77 0.56
C CYS A 154 -3.39 21.30 0.90
N SER A 155 -4.48 20.70 0.46
CA SER A 155 -4.72 19.27 0.65
C SER A 155 -5.56 18.70 -0.49
N ARG A 156 -5.50 17.39 -0.63
CA ARG A 156 -6.49 16.61 -1.35
C ARG A 156 -7.75 16.43 -0.50
N SER A 157 -8.81 15.85 -1.06
CA SER A 157 -10.08 15.61 -0.35
C SER A 157 -9.89 14.95 1.02
N GLY A 158 -10.67 15.38 2.01
CA GLY A 158 -10.75 14.75 3.33
C GLY A 158 -11.21 13.30 3.29
N SER A 159 -12.12 12.96 2.38
CA SER A 159 -12.62 11.59 2.19
C SER A 159 -11.61 10.62 1.55
N HIS A 160 -10.46 11.13 1.10
CA HIS A 160 -9.46 10.26 0.49
C HIS A 160 -8.78 9.35 1.52
N PRO A 161 -8.57 8.05 1.23
CA PRO A 161 -7.99 7.08 2.15
C PRO A 161 -6.71 7.53 2.87
N TYR A 162 -5.84 8.32 2.21
CA TYR A 162 -4.59 8.79 2.83
C TYR A 162 -4.82 9.80 3.95
N ASN A 163 -5.80 10.69 3.80
CA ASN A 163 -6.16 11.64 4.83
C ASN A 163 -6.95 10.96 5.96
N LEU A 164 -7.86 10.03 5.61
CA LEU A 164 -8.57 9.21 6.60
C LEU A 164 -7.60 8.37 7.44
N SER A 165 -6.58 7.79 6.83
CA SER A 165 -5.56 7.01 7.51
C SER A 165 -4.74 7.87 8.50
N LEU A 166 -4.33 9.09 8.08
CA LEU A 166 -3.65 10.02 8.98
C LEU A 166 -4.57 10.45 10.12
N MET A 167 -5.82 10.81 9.84
CA MET A 167 -6.80 11.17 10.88
C MET A 167 -7.02 10.03 11.86
N ALA A 168 -7.10 8.78 11.36
CA ALA A 168 -7.22 7.60 12.22
C ALA A 168 -6.02 7.47 13.19
N SER A 169 -4.81 7.76 12.71
CA SER A 169 -3.61 7.80 13.57
C SER A 169 -3.70 8.93 14.60
N VAL A 170 -4.14 10.13 14.21
CA VAL A 170 -4.34 11.26 15.15
C VAL A 170 -5.38 10.90 16.21
N ILE A 171 -6.50 10.28 15.84
CA ILE A 171 -7.51 9.81 16.81
C ILE A 171 -6.91 8.80 17.79
N ALA A 172 -6.11 7.85 17.28
CA ALA A 172 -5.51 6.82 18.12
C ALA A 172 -4.54 7.37 19.17
N HIS A 173 -3.78 8.41 18.83
CA HIS A 173 -2.80 9.03 19.72
C HIS A 173 -3.39 10.09 20.64
N GLU A 174 -4.31 10.93 20.12
CA GLU A 174 -4.74 12.15 20.80
C GLU A 174 -6.21 12.12 21.26
N GLY A 175 -6.99 11.17 20.75
CA GLY A 175 -8.44 11.09 20.98
C GLY A 175 -9.27 11.97 20.05
N GLU A 176 -10.58 11.71 19.98
CA GLU A 176 -11.49 12.34 19.02
C GLU A 176 -11.60 13.86 19.16
N ALA A 177 -11.64 14.37 20.40
CA ALA A 177 -11.81 15.80 20.65
C ALA A 177 -10.63 16.64 20.11
N LYS A 178 -9.39 16.20 20.34
CA LYS A 178 -8.20 16.86 19.80
C LYS A 178 -8.09 16.69 18.29
N ALA A 179 -8.41 15.51 17.79
CA ALA A 179 -8.45 15.23 16.35
C ALA A 179 -9.45 16.14 15.62
N GLU A 180 -10.62 16.40 16.21
CA GLU A 180 -11.59 17.33 15.64
C GLU A 180 -11.10 18.77 15.69
N ALA A 181 -10.50 19.20 16.79
CA ALA A 181 -9.89 20.54 16.90
C ALA A 181 -8.77 20.72 15.85
N TRP A 182 -7.92 19.72 15.66
CA TRP A 182 -6.89 19.70 14.61
C TRP A 182 -7.50 19.82 13.21
N ALA A 183 -8.54 19.03 12.88
CA ALA A 183 -9.21 19.10 11.60
C ALA A 183 -9.79 20.50 11.31
N ARG A 184 -10.45 21.11 12.30
CA ARG A 184 -11.00 22.48 12.18
C ARG A 184 -9.90 23.51 11.97
N GLY A 185 -8.78 23.37 12.65
CA GLY A 185 -7.60 24.24 12.48
C GLY A 185 -7.02 24.11 11.07
N MET A 186 -6.90 22.88 10.54
CA MET A 186 -6.45 22.66 9.17
C MET A 186 -7.40 23.32 8.15
N VAL A 187 -8.71 23.15 8.31
CA VAL A 187 -9.71 23.77 7.43
C VAL A 187 -9.61 25.29 7.44
N ALA A 188 -9.42 25.90 8.62
CA ALA A 188 -9.23 27.35 8.76
C ALA A 188 -7.95 27.86 8.07
N ASN A 189 -6.96 26.97 7.84
CA ASN A 189 -5.68 27.29 7.23
C ASN A 189 -5.63 27.04 5.72
N PHE A 190 -6.68 26.46 5.12
CA PHE A 190 -6.66 26.18 3.68
C PHE A 190 -6.50 27.45 2.83
N ALA A 191 -5.56 27.39 1.89
CA ALA A 191 -5.36 28.40 0.86
C ALA A 191 -6.47 28.35 -0.22
N ARG A 192 -7.02 27.16 -0.42
CA ARG A 192 -8.10 26.88 -1.36
C ARG A 192 -8.86 25.63 -0.95
N ALA A 193 -10.04 25.40 -1.53
CA ALA A 193 -10.76 24.16 -1.35
C ALA A 193 -9.89 22.95 -1.72
N PRO A 194 -9.96 21.84 -0.95
CA PRO A 194 -9.24 20.61 -1.25
C PRO A 194 -9.53 20.11 -2.66
N LYS A 195 -8.49 19.80 -3.44
CA LYS A 195 -8.60 19.29 -4.82
C LYS A 195 -7.33 18.61 -5.28
N GLY A 196 -7.43 17.75 -6.30
CA GLY A 196 -6.30 17.08 -6.94
C GLY A 196 -5.65 16.00 -6.07
N GLY A 197 -4.55 15.45 -6.56
CA GLY A 197 -3.76 14.42 -5.88
C GLY A 197 -2.51 14.99 -5.19
N ASP A 198 -1.71 14.12 -4.56
CA ASP A 198 -0.51 14.55 -3.83
C ASP A 198 0.53 15.24 -4.74
N THR A 199 0.67 14.78 -5.99
CA THR A 199 1.54 15.47 -6.97
C THR A 199 1.07 16.91 -7.23
N ASP A 200 -0.25 17.14 -7.29
CA ASP A 200 -0.79 18.49 -7.49
C ASP A 200 -0.53 19.38 -6.28
N GLN A 201 -0.56 18.79 -5.07
CA GLN A 201 -0.20 19.52 -3.85
C GLN A 201 1.28 19.94 -3.87
N ILE A 202 2.20 19.03 -4.24
CA ILE A 202 3.64 19.35 -4.35
C ILE A 202 3.87 20.46 -5.39
N LYS A 203 3.20 20.38 -6.54
CA LYS A 203 3.28 21.41 -7.59
C LYS A 203 2.75 22.77 -7.12
N ALA A 204 1.62 22.79 -6.39
CA ALA A 204 1.05 24.00 -5.82
C ALA A 204 1.97 24.66 -4.78
N VAL A 205 2.63 23.86 -3.94
CA VAL A 205 3.65 24.35 -2.99
C VAL A 205 4.84 24.93 -3.73
N ALA A 206 5.36 24.28 -4.75
CA ALA A 206 6.48 24.79 -5.56
C ALA A 206 6.14 26.09 -6.31
N ALA A 207 4.89 26.23 -6.75
CA ALA A 207 4.40 27.44 -7.42
C ALA A 207 4.11 28.60 -6.45
N GLY A 208 4.09 28.34 -5.14
CA GLY A 208 3.74 29.36 -4.14
C GLY A 208 2.22 29.60 -3.99
N GLU A 209 1.38 28.79 -4.64
CA GLU A 209 -0.08 28.78 -4.39
C GLU A 209 -0.40 28.40 -2.94
N CYS A 210 0.42 27.50 -2.40
CA CYS A 210 0.36 27.04 -1.00
C CYS A 210 1.74 27.15 -0.37
N GLY A 211 1.78 27.42 0.92
CA GLY A 211 3.01 27.35 1.69
C GLY A 211 3.37 25.94 2.12
N VAL A 212 2.36 25.12 2.44
CA VAL A 212 2.53 23.75 2.94
C VAL A 212 1.45 22.83 2.40
N ALA A 213 1.78 21.54 2.35
CA ALA A 213 0.81 20.48 2.03
C ALA A 213 1.23 19.12 2.60
N LEU A 214 0.29 18.18 2.64
CA LEU A 214 0.56 16.76 2.93
C LEU A 214 0.78 15.98 1.64
N SER A 215 1.75 15.08 1.66
CA SER A 215 2.02 14.15 0.55
C SER A 215 2.50 12.80 1.05
N ASN A 216 2.19 11.74 0.32
CA ASN A 216 2.89 10.47 0.52
C ASN A 216 4.28 10.52 -0.11
N THR A 217 5.22 9.89 0.55
CA THR A 217 6.64 9.93 0.21
C THR A 217 6.97 9.46 -1.21
N TYR A 218 6.28 8.45 -1.72
CA TYR A 218 6.56 7.95 -3.08
C TYR A 218 6.23 8.95 -4.20
N TYR A 219 5.33 9.92 -3.97
CA TYR A 219 5.12 11.03 -4.92
C TYR A 219 6.30 12.00 -4.92
N VAL A 220 6.84 12.30 -3.75
CA VAL A 220 8.06 13.11 -3.62
C VAL A 220 9.24 12.41 -4.29
N ALA A 221 9.46 11.13 -3.97
CA ALA A 221 10.54 10.35 -4.54
C ALA A 221 10.45 10.22 -6.06
N ARG A 222 9.22 10.08 -6.61
CA ARG A 222 9.00 10.06 -8.07
C ARG A 222 9.44 11.36 -8.72
N LEU A 223 9.12 12.51 -8.14
CA LEU A 223 9.55 13.81 -8.66
C LEU A 223 11.06 14.01 -8.53
N LEU A 224 11.67 13.57 -7.43
CA LEU A 224 13.14 13.59 -7.24
C LEU A 224 13.88 12.73 -8.28
N ARG A 225 13.27 11.64 -8.74
CA ARG A 225 13.82 10.75 -9.79
C ARG A 225 13.47 11.18 -11.20
N SER A 226 12.66 12.21 -11.36
CA SER A 226 12.24 12.63 -12.68
C SER A 226 13.44 13.12 -13.51
N THR A 227 13.47 12.72 -14.78
CA THR A 227 14.44 13.20 -15.76
C THR A 227 13.98 14.48 -16.46
N LYS A 228 12.77 14.96 -16.16
CA LYS A 228 12.20 16.18 -16.74
C LYS A 228 12.76 17.40 -16.02
N PRO A 229 13.43 18.33 -16.74
CA PRO A 229 14.05 19.50 -16.11
C PRO A 229 13.07 20.37 -15.32
N GLU A 230 11.82 20.46 -15.76
CA GLU A 230 10.77 21.22 -15.07
C GLU A 230 10.39 20.62 -13.71
N GLU A 231 10.38 19.28 -13.60
CA GLU A 231 10.07 18.59 -12.34
C GLU A 231 11.25 18.67 -11.36
N GLN A 232 12.49 18.62 -11.85
CA GLN A 232 13.69 18.84 -11.04
C GLN A 232 13.72 20.24 -10.45
N LYS A 233 13.55 21.29 -11.27
CA LYS A 233 13.46 22.69 -10.83
C LYS A 233 12.32 22.95 -9.83
N LEU A 234 11.24 22.20 -9.95
CA LEU A 234 10.14 22.26 -8.99
C LEU A 234 10.60 21.78 -7.60
N MET A 235 11.32 20.66 -7.54
CA MET A 235 11.80 20.10 -6.29
C MET A 235 12.89 20.94 -5.60
N ASP A 236 13.60 21.79 -6.33
CA ASP A 236 14.53 22.76 -5.73
C ASP A 236 13.84 23.72 -4.77
N LYS A 237 12.57 24.06 -5.01
CA LYS A 237 11.76 24.98 -4.21
C LYS A 237 11.04 24.31 -3.03
N VAL A 238 10.97 22.98 -3.04
CA VAL A 238 10.19 22.19 -2.08
C VAL A 238 11.09 21.56 -1.03
N GLY A 239 10.79 21.81 0.24
CA GLY A 239 11.35 21.07 1.35
C GLY A 239 10.43 19.95 1.80
N VAL A 240 10.99 18.94 2.45
CA VAL A 240 10.27 17.79 3.00
C VAL A 240 10.59 17.68 4.48
N VAL A 241 9.56 17.52 5.29
CA VAL A 241 9.68 17.29 6.73
C VAL A 241 9.05 15.95 7.07
N TRP A 242 9.74 15.18 7.89
CA TRP A 242 9.24 14.03 8.60
C TRP A 242 8.53 14.50 9.89
N PRO A 243 7.18 14.52 9.93
CA PRO A 243 6.50 15.05 11.11
C PRO A 243 6.68 14.15 12.34
N ASN A 244 6.54 14.74 13.52
CA ASN A 244 6.47 14.06 14.82
C ASN A 244 7.72 13.25 15.20
N GLN A 245 8.91 13.58 14.66
CA GLN A 245 10.13 12.80 14.93
C GLN A 245 10.54 12.80 16.40
N ALA A 246 10.21 13.86 17.14
CA ALA A 246 10.47 13.96 18.58
C ALA A 246 9.43 13.23 19.45
N THR A 247 8.29 12.81 18.87
CA THR A 247 7.16 12.20 19.61
C THR A 247 6.81 10.82 19.07
N THR A 248 5.65 10.65 18.46
CA THR A 248 5.12 9.36 17.96
C THR A 248 5.86 8.80 16.75
N GLY A 249 6.56 9.65 16.01
CA GLY A 249 7.10 9.33 14.70
C GLY A 249 6.11 9.68 13.58
N THR A 250 6.59 9.58 12.34
CA THR A 250 5.81 9.91 11.16
C THR A 250 4.80 8.82 10.84
N HIS A 251 3.54 9.19 10.60
CA HIS A 251 2.49 8.27 10.17
C HIS A 251 2.90 7.47 8.94
N ILE A 252 2.72 6.16 9.00
CA ILE A 252 2.95 5.22 7.90
C ILE A 252 1.64 4.50 7.53
N ASN A 253 1.57 4.11 6.28
CA ASN A 253 0.58 3.16 5.79
C ASN A 253 1.29 2.09 4.93
N VAL A 254 0.62 0.99 4.63
CA VAL A 254 1.23 -0.17 4.02
C VAL A 254 0.47 -0.63 2.78
N SER A 255 1.20 -1.29 1.87
CA SER A 255 0.62 -2.22 0.92
C SER A 255 0.83 -3.62 1.44
N GLY A 256 -0.16 -4.47 1.30
CA GLY A 256 -0.12 -5.82 1.84
C GLY A 256 -1.17 -6.73 1.25
N GLY A 257 -1.26 -7.94 1.77
CA GLY A 257 -2.24 -8.91 1.33
C GLY A 257 -2.29 -10.15 2.22
N GLY A 258 -3.23 -11.00 1.90
CA GLY A 258 -3.44 -12.27 2.58
C GLY A 258 -4.00 -13.34 1.64
N MET A 259 -3.87 -14.59 2.07
CA MET A 259 -4.48 -15.73 1.39
C MET A 259 -5.98 -15.74 1.71
N LEU A 260 -6.81 -15.92 0.68
CA LEU A 260 -8.25 -16.04 0.88
C LEU A 260 -8.64 -17.40 1.45
N LYS A 261 -9.70 -17.46 2.26
CA LYS A 261 -10.22 -18.73 2.84
C LYS A 261 -10.60 -19.73 1.77
N THR A 262 -11.08 -19.22 0.65
CA THR A 262 -11.56 -20.00 -0.51
C THR A 262 -10.46 -20.36 -1.48
N ALA A 263 -9.22 -19.95 -1.22
CA ALA A 263 -8.08 -20.16 -2.12
C ALA A 263 -7.99 -21.62 -2.62
N PRO A 264 -8.16 -21.87 -3.93
CA PRO A 264 -8.00 -23.20 -4.51
C PRO A 264 -6.53 -23.65 -4.53
N HIS A 265 -5.56 -22.71 -4.63
CA HIS A 265 -4.13 -23.02 -4.76
C HIS A 265 -3.35 -22.51 -3.54
N LYS A 266 -3.68 -23.02 -2.33
CA LYS A 266 -3.12 -22.55 -1.05
C LYS A 266 -1.60 -22.58 -0.99
N GLU A 267 -0.96 -23.61 -1.52
CA GLU A 267 0.51 -23.71 -1.53
C GLU A 267 1.13 -22.61 -2.40
N ALA A 268 0.54 -22.32 -3.56
CA ALA A 268 0.99 -21.23 -4.41
C ALA A 268 0.79 -19.87 -3.75
N ALA A 269 -0.34 -19.68 -3.04
CA ALA A 269 -0.63 -18.47 -2.27
C ALA A 269 0.42 -18.22 -1.19
N ILE A 270 0.74 -19.23 -0.37
CA ILE A 270 1.76 -19.12 0.68
C ILE A 270 3.12 -18.79 0.07
N LYS A 271 3.54 -19.51 -0.97
CA LYS A 271 4.81 -19.24 -1.67
C LYS A 271 4.88 -17.82 -2.22
N PHE A 272 3.76 -17.30 -2.73
CA PHE A 272 3.71 -15.93 -3.22
C PHE A 272 3.85 -14.90 -2.09
N LEU A 273 3.14 -15.07 -0.97
CA LEU A 273 3.28 -14.20 0.19
C LEU A 273 4.72 -14.23 0.75
N GLU A 274 5.34 -15.42 0.85
CA GLU A 274 6.74 -15.55 1.24
C GLU A 274 7.71 -14.88 0.27
N TYR A 275 7.45 -15.02 -1.05
CA TYR A 275 8.22 -14.32 -2.07
C TYR A 275 8.12 -12.79 -1.92
N LEU A 276 6.94 -12.24 -1.64
CA LEU A 276 6.78 -10.80 -1.42
C LEU A 276 7.59 -10.29 -0.21
N ALA A 277 7.90 -11.15 0.75
CA ALA A 277 8.79 -10.86 1.86
C ALA A 277 10.28 -11.15 1.55
N SER A 278 10.65 -11.66 0.37
CA SER A 278 12.04 -11.93 -0.02
C SER A 278 12.81 -10.63 -0.27
N ASP A 279 14.15 -10.70 -0.21
CA ASP A 279 15.00 -9.55 -0.49
C ASP A 279 14.80 -9.00 -1.90
N ASP A 280 14.58 -9.87 -2.88
CA ASP A 280 14.33 -9.46 -4.27
C ASP A 280 13.03 -8.65 -4.38
N ALA A 281 11.92 -9.19 -3.87
CA ALA A 281 10.64 -8.51 -3.89
C ALA A 281 10.68 -7.18 -3.13
N GLN A 282 11.35 -7.16 -1.97
CA GLN A 282 11.49 -5.95 -1.16
C GLN A 282 12.30 -4.86 -1.87
N ARG A 283 13.33 -5.24 -2.64
CA ARG A 283 14.05 -4.31 -3.54
C ARG A 283 13.17 -3.80 -4.67
N TYR A 284 12.31 -4.63 -5.27
CA TYR A 284 11.34 -4.16 -6.28
C TYR A 284 10.41 -3.08 -5.74
N PHE A 285 9.91 -3.22 -4.50
CA PHE A 285 9.08 -2.18 -3.90
C PHE A 285 9.84 -0.86 -3.72
N ALA A 286 11.10 -0.92 -3.33
CA ALA A 286 11.92 0.27 -3.17
C ALA A 286 12.26 0.92 -4.52
N ASP A 287 12.77 0.15 -5.47
CA ASP A 287 13.32 0.69 -6.71
C ASP A 287 12.25 0.99 -7.75
N GLY A 288 11.20 0.17 -7.83
CA GLY A 288 10.09 0.34 -8.76
C GLY A 288 9.05 1.35 -8.27
N ASN A 289 8.64 1.24 -7.02
CA ASN A 289 7.49 1.98 -6.50
C ASN A 289 7.86 3.14 -5.58
N ASN A 290 9.15 3.29 -5.24
CA ASN A 290 9.64 4.28 -4.28
C ASN A 290 8.98 4.12 -2.89
N GLU A 291 8.68 2.88 -2.49
CA GLU A 291 8.15 2.53 -1.18
C GLU A 291 9.23 1.86 -0.33
N TRP A 292 9.26 2.09 0.97
CA TRP A 292 10.22 1.42 1.85
C TRP A 292 9.88 -0.05 2.03
N PRO A 293 10.89 -0.94 2.03
CA PRO A 293 10.72 -2.31 2.47
C PRO A 293 10.13 -2.38 3.88
N VAL A 294 9.34 -3.42 4.17
CA VAL A 294 8.95 -3.76 5.55
C VAL A 294 10.01 -4.64 6.21
N VAL A 295 10.80 -5.36 5.44
CA VAL A 295 11.89 -6.21 5.90
C VAL A 295 13.12 -5.32 6.19
N GLU A 296 13.42 -5.11 7.46
CA GLU A 296 14.42 -4.12 7.90
C GLU A 296 15.85 -4.45 7.48
N SER A 297 16.16 -5.73 7.25
CA SER A 297 17.49 -6.16 6.78
C SER A 297 17.77 -5.81 5.32
N VAL A 298 16.76 -5.47 4.53
CA VAL A 298 16.91 -5.15 3.11
C VAL A 298 17.46 -3.75 2.94
N LYS A 299 18.63 -3.66 2.33
CA LYS A 299 19.26 -2.38 2.01
C LYS A 299 18.52 -1.72 0.84
N VAL A 300 18.07 -0.49 1.05
CA VAL A 300 17.52 0.36 0.00
C VAL A 300 18.68 0.99 -0.79
N THR A 301 18.56 0.94 -2.12
CA THR A 301 19.55 1.54 -3.04
C THR A 301 18.92 2.60 -3.95
N ASN A 302 17.65 2.94 -3.71
CA ASN A 302 16.95 3.98 -4.44
C ASN A 302 17.43 5.38 -4.03
N PRO A 303 18.07 6.16 -4.94
CA PRO A 303 18.67 7.44 -4.58
C PRO A 303 17.67 8.46 -4.03
N ALA A 304 16.41 8.39 -4.46
CA ALA A 304 15.39 9.31 -3.94
C ALA A 304 14.96 8.97 -2.51
N LEU A 305 14.88 7.67 -2.19
CA LEU A 305 14.60 7.24 -0.81
C LEU A 305 15.81 7.53 0.10
N GLU A 306 17.03 7.35 -0.40
CA GLU A 306 18.26 7.72 0.32
C GLU A 306 18.31 9.24 0.57
N ALA A 307 17.97 10.06 -0.43
CA ALA A 307 17.91 11.52 -0.30
C ALA A 307 16.85 12.00 0.72
N LEU A 308 15.74 11.29 0.87
CA LEU A 308 14.75 11.55 1.90
C LEU A 308 15.25 11.21 3.31
N GLY A 309 16.28 10.37 3.41
CA GLY A 309 16.93 10.03 4.66
C GLY A 309 16.15 9.04 5.53
N LYS A 310 16.68 8.81 6.74
CA LYS A 310 16.07 7.94 7.74
C LYS A 310 15.04 8.71 8.55
N PHE A 311 14.00 8.03 8.99
CA PHE A 311 12.96 8.60 9.85
C PHE A 311 12.50 7.60 10.90
N LYS A 312 11.97 8.13 12.00
CA LYS A 312 11.23 7.35 12.99
C LYS A 312 9.81 7.17 12.49
N ALA A 313 9.45 5.95 12.12
CA ALA A 313 8.07 5.61 11.78
C ALA A 313 7.20 5.53 13.04
N ASP A 314 5.92 5.87 12.90
CA ASP A 314 4.94 5.62 13.95
C ASP A 314 4.85 4.11 14.20
N SER A 315 4.93 3.70 15.47
CA SER A 315 4.87 2.31 15.88
C SER A 315 3.44 1.80 16.11
N LEU A 316 2.43 2.64 15.91
CA LEU A 316 1.02 2.23 16.01
C LEU A 316 0.78 1.01 15.11
N PRO A 317 0.23 -0.10 15.65
CA PRO A 317 -0.13 -1.24 14.82
C PRO A 317 -1.06 -0.82 13.69
N VAL A 318 -0.66 -1.06 12.44
CA VAL A 318 -1.39 -0.53 11.27
C VAL A 318 -2.82 -1.04 11.16
N LYS A 319 -3.14 -2.19 11.78
CA LYS A 319 -4.51 -2.69 11.92
C LYS A 319 -5.43 -1.71 12.67
N ASN A 320 -4.88 -0.91 13.60
CA ASN A 320 -5.66 0.05 14.38
C ASN A 320 -6.19 1.21 13.52
N LEU A 321 -5.57 1.48 12.37
CA LEU A 321 -6.04 2.53 11.45
C LEU A 321 -7.45 2.26 10.93
N ALA A 322 -7.84 0.99 10.77
CA ALA A 322 -9.18 0.61 10.34
C ALA A 322 -10.25 0.96 11.38
N MET A 323 -9.95 0.77 12.67
CA MET A 323 -10.88 0.99 13.76
C MET A 323 -11.43 2.43 13.81
N TYR A 324 -10.68 3.38 13.29
CA TYR A 324 -11.03 4.79 13.33
C TYR A 324 -11.47 5.39 11.99
N GLN A 325 -11.56 4.59 10.90
CA GLN A 325 -11.89 5.11 9.57
C GLN A 325 -13.23 5.84 9.52
N ILE A 326 -14.28 5.25 10.09
CA ILE A 326 -15.63 5.86 10.13
C ILE A 326 -15.59 7.13 10.97
N LYS A 327 -14.94 7.11 12.14
CA LYS A 327 -14.79 8.29 13.00
C LYS A 327 -13.97 9.38 12.32
N ALA A 328 -12.92 9.02 11.61
CA ALA A 328 -12.10 9.95 10.82
C ALA A 328 -12.94 10.69 9.78
N GLN A 329 -13.78 9.97 9.02
CA GLN A 329 -14.70 10.58 8.06
C GLN A 329 -15.70 11.51 8.75
N MET A 330 -16.35 11.07 9.84
CA MET A 330 -17.30 11.89 10.59
C MET A 330 -16.68 13.17 11.13
N ILE A 331 -15.43 13.11 11.61
CA ILE A 331 -14.71 14.29 12.09
C ILE A 331 -14.41 15.26 10.95
N PHE A 332 -13.92 14.76 9.81
CA PHE A 332 -13.69 15.61 8.64
C PHE A 332 -14.98 16.26 8.11
N ASP A 333 -16.08 15.53 8.09
CA ASP A 333 -17.37 16.06 7.68
C ASP A 333 -17.84 17.22 8.62
N ARG A 334 -17.74 17.01 9.95
CA ARG A 334 -18.08 18.05 10.94
C ARG A 334 -17.13 19.25 10.90
N ALA A 335 -15.87 19.04 10.55
CA ALA A 335 -14.90 20.11 10.38
C ALA A 335 -15.05 20.85 9.03
N GLY A 336 -15.82 20.33 8.10
CA GLY A 336 -15.96 20.88 6.75
C GLY A 336 -14.78 20.60 5.82
N PHE A 337 -14.02 19.57 6.11
CA PHE A 337 -12.90 19.13 5.27
C PHE A 337 -13.43 18.21 4.14
N LYS A 338 -13.81 18.80 3.03
CA LYS A 338 -14.43 18.13 1.87
C LYS A 338 -13.42 17.42 0.97
#